data_09f08c22c05c7251e991b0cdc59fee6f
#
_entry.id   09f08c22c05c7251e991b0cdc59fee6f
#
_cell.length_a   1.000
_cell.length_b   1.000
_cell.length_c   1.000
_cell.angle_alpha   90.00
_cell.angle_beta   90.00
_cell.angle_gamma   90.00
#
_symmetry.space_group_name_H-M   'P 1'
#
loop_
_entity.id
_entity.type
_entity.pdbx_description
1 polymer ?
#
loop_
_entity_poly.entity_id
_entity_poly.type
_entity_poly.pdbx_seq_one_letter_code
_entity_poly.pdbx_strand_id
1 'polypeptide(L)'
;RSFNPSLRSLKDRFASEPSEAPKFAKALFCTLSPLHGLSEKYIKILQTAASLCEIGRAIGFYAKHETSADMVLGGLNYRTTHKEKALIAAIISMHGKRELGATFAPLSAILPDAAKLAWLSYILELARLLSENALKNLEFCFENSTLKISGADNLIMLKGSLKKLSKPAIFAIKFL
;
A
#
# COMPACT_ATOMS: atom_id res chain seq x y z
N ARG A 1 -24.72 13.62 16.89
CA ARG A 1 -23.65 14.05 15.96
C ARG A 1 -22.85 12.81 15.58
N SER A 2 -22.97 12.36 14.33
CA SER A 2 -22.13 11.28 13.84
C SER A 2 -20.69 11.79 13.75
N PHE A 3 -19.78 11.12 14.45
CA PHE A 3 -18.36 11.42 14.42
C PHE A 3 -17.78 10.84 13.12
N ASN A 4 -17.44 11.70 12.17
CA ASN A 4 -16.78 11.29 10.92
C ASN A 4 -15.29 11.57 11.02
N PRO A 5 -14.46 10.57 11.37
CA PRO A 5 -13.03 10.78 11.51
C PRO A 5 -12.38 11.08 10.17
N SER A 6 -11.56 12.12 10.13
CA SER A 6 -10.62 12.34 9.05
C SER A 6 -9.40 11.42 9.19
N LEU A 7 -8.62 11.23 8.11
CA LEU A 7 -7.35 10.51 8.19
C LEU A 7 -6.42 11.06 9.28
N ARG A 8 -6.40 12.40 9.43
CA ARG A 8 -5.60 13.06 10.48
C ARG A 8 -6.11 12.69 11.87
N SER A 9 -7.42 12.75 12.09
CA SER A 9 -8.05 12.37 13.36
C SER A 9 -7.79 10.90 13.71
N LEU A 10 -7.81 10.00 12.74
CA LEU A 10 -7.46 8.60 12.95
C LEU A 10 -5.97 8.44 13.29
N LYS A 11 -5.08 9.15 12.60
CA LYS A 11 -3.66 9.17 12.92
C LYS A 11 -3.40 9.69 14.34
N ASP A 12 -3.99 10.82 14.71
CA ASP A 12 -3.81 11.43 16.03
C ASP A 12 -4.33 10.53 17.17
N ARG A 13 -5.36 9.76 16.89
CA ARG A 13 -5.99 8.86 17.89
C ARG A 13 -5.23 7.54 18.09
N PHE A 14 -4.62 7.02 17.03
CA PHE A 14 -3.96 5.71 16.99
C PHE A 14 -2.49 5.80 16.60
N ALA A 15 -1.91 7.02 16.62
CA ALA A 15 -0.58 7.27 16.11
C ALA A 15 0.49 6.44 16.81
N SER A 16 1.13 5.66 16.00
CA SER A 16 2.48 5.16 16.19
C SER A 16 3.49 6.14 15.54
N GLU A 17 4.76 5.85 15.68
CA GLU A 17 5.87 6.53 15.02
C GLU A 17 5.58 6.91 13.55
N PRO A 18 6.05 8.07 13.05
CA PRO A 18 5.90 8.43 11.65
C PRO A 18 6.49 7.36 10.73
N SER A 19 5.66 6.81 9.85
CA SER A 19 6.08 5.82 8.87
C SER A 19 6.54 6.48 7.56
N GLU A 20 7.60 5.93 6.96
CA GLU A 20 8.07 6.31 5.63
C GLU A 20 7.28 5.63 4.50
N ALA A 21 6.37 4.71 4.81
CA ALA A 21 5.62 3.95 3.82
C ALA A 21 4.87 4.81 2.79
N PRO A 22 4.18 5.92 3.15
CA PRO A 22 3.54 6.77 2.16
C PRO A 22 4.53 7.42 1.18
N LYS A 23 5.70 7.80 1.64
CA LYS A 23 6.78 8.36 0.82
C LYS A 23 7.33 7.33 -0.14
N PHE A 24 7.59 6.13 0.35
CA PHE A 24 8.08 5.02 -0.48
C PHE A 24 7.02 4.56 -1.50
N ALA A 25 5.75 4.54 -1.13
CA ALA A 25 4.66 4.22 -2.06
C ALA A 25 4.62 5.18 -3.25
N LYS A 26 4.74 6.48 -3.00
CA LYS A 26 4.85 7.49 -4.06
C LYS A 26 6.09 7.28 -4.93
N ALA A 27 7.26 7.11 -4.31
CA ALA A 27 8.51 6.92 -5.03
C ALA A 27 8.50 5.67 -5.90
N LEU A 28 8.01 4.55 -5.38
CA LEU A 28 7.86 3.30 -6.12
C LEU A 28 6.84 3.42 -7.27
N PHE A 29 5.73 4.09 -7.05
CA PHE A 29 4.74 4.35 -8.10
C PHE A 29 5.37 5.11 -9.27
N CYS A 30 6.09 6.18 -8.98
CA CYS A 30 6.78 6.97 -10.02
C CYS A 30 7.89 6.17 -10.71
N THR A 31 8.68 5.41 -9.96
CA THR A 31 9.80 4.62 -10.48
C THR A 31 9.32 3.46 -11.37
N LEU A 32 8.22 2.82 -11.02
CA LEU A 32 7.65 1.69 -11.77
C LEU A 32 6.63 2.12 -12.84
N SER A 33 6.42 3.42 -13.03
CA SER A 33 5.46 3.93 -14.02
C SER A 33 5.67 3.40 -15.44
N PRO A 34 6.89 3.13 -15.94
CA PRO A 34 7.08 2.51 -17.25
C PRO A 34 6.47 1.12 -17.38
N LEU A 35 6.28 0.40 -16.27
CA LEU A 35 5.67 -0.93 -16.26
C LEU A 35 4.15 -0.89 -16.11
N HIS A 36 3.63 -0.07 -15.19
CA HIS A 36 2.20 -0.10 -14.88
C HIS A 36 1.36 0.88 -15.70
N GLY A 37 1.92 1.99 -16.15
CA GLY A 37 1.20 2.99 -16.96
C GLY A 37 -0.03 3.60 -16.27
N LEU A 38 -0.14 3.54 -14.94
CA LEU A 38 -1.28 4.04 -14.19
C LEU A 38 -1.25 5.57 -14.07
N SER A 39 -2.45 6.17 -14.01
CA SER A 39 -2.60 7.61 -13.80
C SER A 39 -2.09 8.05 -12.42
N GLU A 40 -1.47 9.22 -12.35
CA GLU A 40 -0.96 9.83 -11.11
C GLU A 40 -2.03 10.04 -10.02
N LYS A 41 -3.31 10.04 -10.39
CA LYS A 41 -4.43 10.12 -9.42
C LYS A 41 -4.37 9.03 -8.35
N TYR A 42 -3.75 7.88 -8.65
CA TYR A 42 -3.61 6.77 -7.72
C TYR A 42 -2.52 6.99 -6.66
N ILE A 43 -1.62 7.97 -6.83
CA ILE A 43 -0.58 8.28 -5.84
C ILE A 43 -1.19 8.64 -4.50
N LYS A 44 -2.20 9.51 -4.50
CA LYS A 44 -2.90 9.91 -3.26
C LYS A 44 -3.61 8.73 -2.60
N ILE A 45 -4.21 7.85 -3.40
CA ILE A 45 -4.85 6.61 -2.94
C ILE A 45 -3.82 5.72 -2.23
N LEU A 46 -2.67 5.49 -2.84
CA LEU A 46 -1.58 4.69 -2.27
C LEU A 46 -1.04 5.29 -0.97
N GLN A 47 -0.80 6.59 -0.94
CA GLN A 47 -0.30 7.27 0.25
C GLN A 47 -1.31 7.20 1.41
N THR A 48 -2.59 7.35 1.13
CA THR A 48 -3.67 7.20 2.11
C THR A 48 -3.74 5.77 2.63
N ALA A 49 -3.70 4.78 1.74
CA ALA A 49 -3.69 3.37 2.10
C ALA A 49 -2.47 2.99 2.96
N ALA A 50 -1.28 3.46 2.61
CA ALA A 50 -0.06 3.25 3.38
C ALA A 50 -0.18 3.81 4.81
N SER A 51 -0.73 5.00 4.94
CA SER A 51 -0.98 5.61 6.25
C SER A 51 -1.98 4.83 7.10
N LEU A 52 -3.03 4.28 6.48
CA LEU A 52 -4.06 3.50 7.18
C LEU A 52 -3.59 2.10 7.58
N CYS A 53 -2.71 1.48 6.82
CA CYS A 53 -2.06 0.23 7.21
C CYS A 53 -1.29 0.36 8.52
N GLU A 54 -0.61 1.48 8.74
CA GLU A 54 0.09 1.75 10.00
C GLU A 54 -0.87 1.90 11.18
N ILE A 55 -2.01 2.55 10.97
CA ILE A 55 -3.04 2.69 12.01
C ILE A 55 -3.59 1.32 12.41
N GLY A 56 -3.91 0.46 11.45
CA GLY A 56 -4.39 -0.89 11.70
C GLY A 56 -3.37 -1.74 12.47
N ARG A 57 -2.08 -1.52 12.21
CA ARG A 57 -0.98 -2.16 12.96
C ARG A 57 -0.95 -1.74 14.43
N ALA A 58 -1.21 -0.46 14.70
CA ALA A 58 -1.25 0.05 16.07
C ALA A 58 -2.42 -0.52 16.90
N ILE A 59 -3.53 -0.86 16.24
CA ILE A 59 -4.74 -1.37 16.90
C ILE A 59 -4.71 -2.87 17.16
N GLY A 60 -4.17 -3.66 16.23
CA GLY A 60 -4.23 -5.11 16.32
C GLY A 60 -3.09 -5.85 15.66
N PHE A 61 -2.33 -6.57 16.47
CA PHE A 61 -1.16 -7.30 16.00
C PHE A 61 -1.51 -8.48 15.06
N TYR A 62 -2.68 -9.09 15.24
CA TYR A 62 -3.06 -10.31 14.53
C TYR A 62 -3.98 -10.12 13.32
N ALA A 63 -4.69 -9.02 13.23
CA ALA A 63 -5.66 -8.75 12.16
C ALA A 63 -5.46 -7.37 11.51
N LYS A 64 -4.24 -6.88 11.48
CA LYS A 64 -3.93 -5.50 11.10
C LYS A 64 -4.44 -5.08 9.72
N HIS A 65 -4.43 -5.97 8.74
CA HIS A 65 -4.88 -5.63 7.38
C HIS A 65 -6.40 -5.64 7.27
N GLU A 66 -7.06 -6.61 7.88
CA GLU A 66 -8.51 -6.65 7.98
C GLU A 66 -9.03 -5.47 8.79
N THR A 67 -8.42 -5.20 9.94
CA THR A 67 -8.77 -4.05 10.78
C THR A 67 -8.61 -2.73 10.03
N SER A 68 -7.54 -2.54 9.26
CA SER A 68 -7.34 -1.33 8.46
C SER A 68 -8.40 -1.18 7.36
N ALA A 69 -8.73 -2.28 6.66
CA ALA A 69 -9.77 -2.28 5.65
C ALA A 69 -11.15 -1.97 6.23
N ASP A 70 -11.51 -2.57 7.36
CA ASP A 70 -12.76 -2.32 8.07
C ASP A 70 -12.86 -0.87 8.56
N MET A 71 -11.76 -0.30 9.04
CA MET A 71 -11.70 1.11 9.44
C MET A 71 -11.94 2.05 8.25
N VAL A 72 -11.42 1.72 7.07
CA VAL A 72 -11.67 2.50 5.86
C VAL A 72 -13.13 2.41 5.45
N LEU A 73 -13.70 1.21 5.43
CA LEU A 73 -15.11 1.01 5.06
C LEU A 73 -16.08 1.64 6.06
N GLY A 74 -15.79 1.56 7.35
CA GLY A 74 -16.64 2.06 8.43
C GLY A 74 -16.42 3.51 8.82
N GLY A 75 -15.21 4.03 8.71
CA GLY A 75 -14.80 5.27 9.39
C GLY A 75 -14.28 6.41 8.51
N LEU A 76 -13.80 6.15 7.32
CA LEU A 76 -13.18 7.18 6.47
C LEU A 76 -14.22 7.85 5.57
N ASN A 77 -14.93 8.85 6.07
CA ASN A 77 -16.00 9.52 5.31
C ASN A 77 -15.67 10.95 4.89
N TYR A 78 -14.62 11.56 5.41
CA TYR A 78 -14.33 12.97 5.15
C TYR A 78 -13.47 13.16 3.89
N ARG A 79 -13.99 13.90 2.91
CA ARG A 79 -13.32 14.24 1.63
C ARG A 79 -12.85 13.04 0.78
N THR A 80 -13.45 11.88 1.01
CA THR A 80 -13.13 10.67 0.24
C THR A 80 -14.40 10.17 -0.43
N THR A 81 -14.37 9.97 -1.74
CA THR A 81 -15.51 9.41 -2.47
C THR A 81 -15.73 7.95 -2.09
N HIS A 82 -16.94 7.45 -2.29
CA HIS A 82 -17.24 6.04 -2.05
C HIS A 82 -16.35 5.10 -2.88
N LYS A 83 -16.04 5.46 -4.11
CA LYS A 83 -15.14 4.70 -4.99
C LYS A 83 -13.70 4.68 -4.47
N GLU A 84 -13.18 5.81 -4.02
CA GLU A 84 -11.84 5.89 -3.44
C GLU A 84 -11.74 5.09 -2.15
N LYS A 85 -12.74 5.17 -1.30
CA LYS A 85 -12.83 4.39 -0.05
C LYS A 85 -12.83 2.89 -0.32
N ALA A 86 -13.66 2.42 -1.26
CA ALA A 86 -13.70 1.02 -1.66
C ALA A 86 -12.35 0.55 -2.25
N LEU A 87 -11.71 1.38 -3.07
CA LEU A 87 -10.39 1.09 -3.64
C LEU A 87 -9.31 0.98 -2.57
N ILE A 88 -9.24 1.92 -1.64
CA ILE A 88 -8.29 1.90 -0.54
C ILE A 88 -8.46 0.62 0.30
N ALA A 89 -9.67 0.29 0.69
CA ALA A 89 -9.95 -0.93 1.45
C ALA A 89 -9.58 -2.20 0.68
N ALA A 90 -9.89 -2.25 -0.62
CA ALA A 90 -9.58 -3.39 -1.47
C ALA A 90 -8.07 -3.64 -1.57
N ILE A 91 -7.27 -2.61 -1.88
CA ILE A 91 -5.81 -2.78 -2.01
C ILE A 91 -5.13 -3.13 -0.69
N ILE A 92 -5.61 -2.63 0.44
CA ILE A 92 -5.12 -3.02 1.77
C ILE A 92 -5.40 -4.51 2.02
N SER A 93 -6.60 -4.98 1.72
CA SER A 93 -7.01 -6.38 1.96
C SER A 93 -6.28 -7.41 1.12
N MET A 94 -5.77 -7.01 -0.05
CA MET A 94 -5.08 -7.94 -0.98
C MET A 94 -3.70 -8.40 -0.51
N HIS A 95 -3.05 -7.71 0.39
CA HIS A 95 -1.72 -8.05 0.94
C HIS A 95 -0.63 -8.28 -0.12
N GLY A 96 -0.64 -7.52 -1.19
CA GLY A 96 0.30 -7.68 -2.30
C GLY A 96 0.05 -8.91 -3.18
N LYS A 97 -1.09 -9.57 -3.03
CA LYS A 97 -1.56 -10.65 -3.90
C LYS A 97 -2.27 -10.08 -5.13
N ARG A 98 -2.49 -10.95 -6.12
CA ARG A 98 -3.17 -10.56 -7.36
C ARG A 98 -4.68 -10.63 -7.29
N GLU A 99 -5.21 -11.36 -6.33
CA GLU A 99 -6.64 -11.67 -6.23
C GLU A 99 -7.31 -10.83 -5.16
N LEU A 100 -8.47 -10.30 -5.52
CA LEU A 100 -9.37 -9.62 -4.61
C LEU A 100 -10.16 -10.65 -3.79
N GLY A 101 -10.19 -10.47 -2.48
CA GLY A 101 -10.97 -11.36 -1.60
C GLY A 101 -12.47 -11.34 -1.90
N ALA A 102 -13.16 -12.44 -1.60
CA ALA A 102 -14.59 -12.60 -1.85
C ALA A 102 -15.46 -11.51 -1.19
N THR A 103 -15.04 -10.97 -0.06
CA THR A 103 -15.70 -9.86 0.64
C THR A 103 -15.87 -8.60 -0.23
N PHE A 104 -14.98 -8.38 -1.19
CA PHE A 104 -15.01 -7.23 -2.09
C PHE A 104 -15.69 -7.51 -3.42
N ALA A 105 -16.11 -8.74 -3.69
CA ALA A 105 -16.80 -9.10 -4.92
C ALA A 105 -18.02 -8.20 -5.25
N PRO A 106 -18.87 -7.81 -4.29
CA PRO A 106 -19.99 -6.89 -4.54
C PRO A 106 -19.55 -5.49 -4.99
N LEU A 107 -18.31 -5.08 -4.68
CA LEU A 107 -17.76 -3.77 -5.03
C LEU A 107 -17.00 -3.77 -6.36
N SER A 108 -16.87 -4.92 -7.02
CA SER A 108 -16.09 -5.08 -8.26
C SER A 108 -16.50 -4.13 -9.37
N ALA A 109 -17.77 -3.78 -9.46
CA ALA A 109 -18.30 -2.86 -10.47
C ALA A 109 -17.76 -1.42 -10.34
N ILE A 110 -17.36 -1.00 -9.16
CA ILE A 110 -16.83 0.35 -8.88
C ILE A 110 -15.31 0.39 -8.71
N LEU A 111 -14.67 -0.78 -8.68
CA LEU A 111 -13.22 -0.91 -8.57
C LEU A 111 -12.56 -0.92 -9.96
N PRO A 112 -11.29 -0.50 -10.06
CA PRO A 112 -10.49 -0.69 -11.27
C PRO A 112 -10.36 -2.16 -11.65
N ASP A 113 -9.89 -2.43 -12.87
CA ASP A 113 -9.62 -3.81 -13.31
C ASP A 113 -8.56 -4.52 -12.43
N ALA A 114 -8.55 -5.86 -12.52
CA ALA A 114 -7.69 -6.69 -11.69
C ALA A 114 -6.19 -6.38 -11.85
N ALA A 115 -5.75 -5.99 -13.04
CA ALA A 115 -4.35 -5.65 -13.28
C ALA A 115 -3.95 -4.37 -12.52
N LYS A 116 -4.79 -3.36 -12.52
CA LYS A 116 -4.56 -2.12 -11.75
C LYS A 116 -4.57 -2.38 -10.25
N LEU A 117 -5.54 -3.15 -9.76
CA LEU A 117 -5.60 -3.55 -8.35
C LEU A 117 -4.35 -4.32 -7.92
N ALA A 118 -3.87 -5.24 -8.75
CA ALA A 118 -2.66 -6.02 -8.47
C ALA A 118 -1.43 -5.11 -8.36
N TRP A 119 -1.26 -4.13 -9.24
CA TRP A 119 -0.19 -3.15 -9.16
C TRP A 119 -0.26 -2.28 -7.91
N LEU A 120 -1.43 -1.75 -7.61
CA LEU A 120 -1.63 -0.88 -6.44
C LEU A 120 -1.36 -1.64 -5.14
N SER A 121 -1.89 -2.85 -5.02
CA SER A 121 -1.65 -3.71 -3.86
C SER A 121 -0.17 -4.09 -3.72
N TYR A 122 0.50 -4.42 -4.83
CA TYR A 122 1.91 -4.77 -4.83
C TYR A 122 2.79 -3.59 -4.38
N ILE A 123 2.58 -2.40 -4.94
CA ILE A 123 3.34 -1.20 -4.57
C ILE A 123 3.11 -0.84 -3.10
N LEU A 124 1.87 -0.92 -2.62
CA LEU A 124 1.54 -0.66 -1.23
C LEU A 124 2.29 -1.60 -0.28
N GLU A 125 2.27 -2.90 -0.56
CA GLU A 125 2.90 -3.90 0.29
C GLU A 125 4.43 -3.83 0.23
N LEU A 126 4.99 -3.55 -0.95
CA LEU A 126 6.41 -3.31 -1.12
C LEU A 126 6.87 -2.09 -0.32
N ALA A 127 6.13 -0.98 -0.39
CA ALA A 127 6.43 0.22 0.39
C ALA A 127 6.38 -0.04 1.90
N ARG A 128 5.40 -0.81 2.35
CA ARG A 128 5.26 -1.21 3.75
C ARG A 128 6.43 -2.06 4.23
N LEU A 129 6.80 -3.08 3.48
CA LEU A 129 7.94 -3.94 3.82
C LEU A 129 9.25 -3.17 3.85
N LEU A 130 9.47 -2.28 2.90
CA LEU A 130 10.65 -1.42 2.88
C LEU A 130 10.68 -0.46 4.06
N SER A 131 9.57 0.09 4.47
CA SER A 131 9.51 0.98 5.64
C SER A 131 9.81 0.26 6.95
N GLU A 132 9.49 -1.02 7.06
CA GLU A 132 9.79 -1.85 8.24
C GLU A 132 11.27 -2.26 8.31
N ASN A 133 11.97 -2.31 7.19
CA ASN A 133 13.32 -2.85 7.06
C ASN A 133 14.32 -1.85 6.48
N ALA A 134 14.00 -0.56 6.49
CA ALA A 134 14.80 0.46 5.85
C ALA A 134 15.49 1.40 6.84
N LEU A 135 16.68 1.78 6.49
CA LEU A 135 17.26 3.06 6.89
C LEU A 135 16.47 4.19 6.20
N LYS A 136 16.37 5.35 6.83
CA LYS A 136 15.44 6.44 6.46
C LYS A 136 15.54 6.98 5.02
N ASN A 137 16.58 6.69 4.28
CA ASN A 137 16.84 7.24 2.95
C ASN A 137 17.04 6.11 1.94
N LEU A 138 15.91 5.61 1.39
CA LEU A 138 15.95 4.70 0.27
C LEU A 138 15.94 5.47 -1.05
N GLU A 139 16.73 4.99 -2.01
CA GLU A 139 16.72 5.45 -3.38
C GLU A 139 16.24 4.34 -4.31
N PHE A 140 15.41 4.69 -5.28
CA PHE A 140 14.82 3.77 -6.25
C PHE A 140 15.22 4.18 -7.66
N CYS A 141 15.60 3.18 -8.47
CA CYS A 141 15.85 3.34 -9.89
C CYS A 141 15.31 2.12 -10.63
N PHE A 142 14.68 2.35 -11.78
CA PHE A 142 14.23 1.28 -12.65
C PHE A 142 14.97 1.33 -14.00
N GLU A 143 15.73 0.31 -14.29
CA GLU A 143 16.58 0.23 -15.46
C GLU A 143 16.76 -1.24 -15.89
N ASN A 144 16.72 -1.50 -17.19
CA ASN A 144 16.91 -2.85 -17.74
C ASN A 144 16.00 -3.92 -17.07
N SER A 145 14.71 -3.63 -16.95
CA SER A 145 13.73 -4.50 -16.29
C SER A 145 14.11 -4.87 -14.83
N THR A 146 14.89 -4.03 -14.18
CA THR A 146 15.35 -4.23 -12.80
C THR A 146 15.04 -3.01 -11.93
N LEU A 147 14.32 -3.22 -10.85
CA LEU A 147 14.15 -2.24 -9.78
C LEU A 147 15.38 -2.31 -8.86
N LYS A 148 16.19 -1.27 -8.86
CA LYS A 148 17.34 -1.11 -7.98
C LYS A 148 16.93 -0.32 -6.75
N ILE A 149 17.24 -0.85 -5.57
CA ILE A 149 16.91 -0.24 -4.28
C ILE A 149 18.22 -0.09 -3.48
N SER A 150 18.55 1.15 -3.12
CA SER A 150 19.73 1.49 -2.34
C SER A 150 19.32 1.94 -0.93
N GLY A 151 20.13 1.58 0.09
CA GLY A 151 19.92 1.99 1.47
C GLY A 151 19.03 1.08 2.30
N ALA A 152 18.67 -0.08 1.79
CA ALA A 152 17.91 -1.08 2.55
C ALA A 152 18.80 -1.84 3.53
N ASP A 153 18.28 -2.10 4.71
CA ASP A 153 18.93 -2.90 5.77
C ASP A 153 18.23 -4.27 5.91
N ASN A 154 18.86 -5.18 6.66
CA ASN A 154 18.30 -6.50 6.95
C ASN A 154 17.79 -7.28 5.70
N LEU A 155 18.64 -7.34 4.67
CA LEU A 155 18.28 -7.87 3.35
C LEU A 155 17.76 -9.31 3.34
N ILE A 156 18.19 -10.14 4.28
CA ILE A 156 17.78 -11.56 4.37
C ILE A 156 16.29 -11.65 4.68
N MET A 157 15.83 -10.96 5.70
CA MET A 157 14.42 -10.92 6.09
C MET A 157 13.57 -10.26 5.02
N LEU A 158 14.04 -9.16 4.46
CA LEU A 158 13.36 -8.43 3.40
C LEU A 158 13.18 -9.28 2.13
N LYS A 159 14.22 -9.96 1.65
CA LYS A 159 14.13 -10.86 0.50
C LYS A 159 13.18 -12.02 0.74
N GLY A 160 13.16 -12.58 1.95
CA GLY A 160 12.20 -13.61 2.34
C GLY A 160 10.75 -13.14 2.26
N SER A 161 10.48 -11.95 2.73
CA SER A 161 9.14 -11.33 2.67
C SER A 161 8.73 -10.96 1.25
N LEU A 162 9.64 -10.43 0.44
CA LEU A 162 9.38 -10.05 -0.96
C LEU A 162 9.01 -11.26 -1.83
N LYS A 163 9.56 -12.43 -1.57
CA LYS A 163 9.20 -13.67 -2.29
C LYS A 163 7.75 -14.08 -2.11
N LYS A 164 7.09 -13.62 -1.04
CA LYS A 164 5.68 -13.90 -0.76
C LYS A 164 4.72 -13.00 -1.54
N LEU A 165 5.22 -11.91 -2.11
CA LEU A 165 4.43 -10.99 -2.91
C LEU A 165 4.30 -11.49 -4.35
N SER A 166 3.11 -11.31 -4.92
CA SER A 166 2.84 -11.64 -6.32
C SER A 166 3.16 -10.45 -7.21
N LYS A 167 4.28 -10.50 -7.92
CA LYS A 167 4.65 -9.45 -8.89
C LYS A 167 3.62 -9.37 -10.01
N PRO A 168 3.07 -8.18 -10.29
CA PRO A 168 2.08 -8.01 -11.37
C PRO A 168 2.70 -8.06 -12.78
N ALA A 169 4.02 -7.94 -12.89
CA ALA A 169 4.78 -8.04 -14.14
C ALA A 169 6.14 -8.72 -13.90
N ILE A 170 6.82 -9.06 -14.98
CA ILE A 170 8.14 -9.69 -14.92
C ILE A 170 9.21 -8.59 -14.81
N PHE A 171 9.84 -8.48 -13.66
CA PHE A 171 11.01 -7.64 -13.41
C PHE A 171 11.81 -8.17 -12.23
N ALA A 172 13.10 -7.82 -12.19
CA ALA A 172 13.98 -8.16 -11.09
C ALA A 172 14.00 -7.06 -10.01
N ILE A 173 14.35 -7.42 -8.79
CA ILE A 173 14.65 -6.48 -7.71
C ILE A 173 16.08 -6.73 -7.26
N LYS A 174 16.89 -5.67 -7.26
CA LYS A 174 18.28 -5.69 -6.83
C LYS A 174 18.50 -4.66 -5.72
N PHE A 175 19.11 -5.10 -4.66
CA PHE A 175 19.58 -4.23 -3.57
C PHE A 175 21.04 -3.87 -3.78
N LEU A 176 21.35 -2.58 -3.64
CA LEU A 176 22.68 -1.99 -3.79
C LEU A 176 23.23 -1.55 -2.45
#